data_a53db5235f88bc3a62f121be83008f30
#
_entry.id   a53db5235f88bc3a62f121be83008f30
#
_cell.length_a   1.000
_cell.length_b   1.000
_cell.length_c   1.000
_cell.angle_alpha   90.00
_cell.angle_beta   90.00
_cell.angle_gamma   90.00
#
_symmetry.space_group_name_H-M   'P 1'
#
loop_
_entity.id
_entity.type
_entity.pdbx_description
1 polymer ?
#
loop_
_entity_poly.entity_id
_entity_poly.type
_entity_poly.pdbx_seq_one_letter_code
_entity_poly.pdbx_strand_id
1 'polypeptide(L)'
;MSGQATIAERYARAIFELGVESGTLAALVDQVRSFAAAYEESADLRGVLENPLVPNEQRDKILREIASRLDFGPSALNTVRYLARRRRLAVLPDIARRLDSLSDEKQGVVRATVTSATPLAESFYQRLAEQLATLVGKKVVLDRHQDPSLIAGVVTRIGDNTIDGSVRGRLENLERKLLS
;
A
#
# COMPACT_ATOMS: atom_id res chain seq x y z
N MET A 1 -18.55 -0.23 8.46
CA MET A 1 -17.06 -0.21 8.40
C MET A 1 -16.54 -0.97 9.60
N SER A 2 -15.60 -1.89 9.42
CA SER A 2 -15.07 -2.68 10.55
C SER A 2 -14.30 -1.75 11.51
N GLY A 3 -14.32 -2.04 12.81
CA GLY A 3 -13.61 -1.22 13.81
C GLY A 3 -12.11 -1.06 13.52
N GLN A 4 -11.50 -1.99 12.78
CA GLN A 4 -10.10 -1.92 12.34
C GLN A 4 -9.87 -0.80 11.32
N ALA A 5 -10.75 -0.63 10.33
CA ALA A 5 -10.63 0.44 9.33
C ALA A 5 -10.68 1.84 9.97
N THR A 6 -11.56 2.03 10.96
CA THR A 6 -11.65 3.30 11.71
C THR A 6 -10.39 3.57 12.54
N ILE A 7 -9.79 2.51 13.09
CA ILE A 7 -8.52 2.63 13.82
C ILE A 7 -7.40 2.98 12.86
N ALA A 8 -7.28 2.29 11.72
CA ALA A 8 -6.27 2.56 10.71
C ALA A 8 -6.34 4.00 10.20
N GLU A 9 -7.54 4.49 9.87
CA GLU A 9 -7.76 5.88 9.43
C GLU A 9 -7.23 6.89 10.44
N ARG A 10 -7.58 6.72 11.72
CA ARG A 10 -7.15 7.65 12.78
C ARG A 10 -5.63 7.69 12.96
N TYR A 11 -4.98 6.51 12.97
CA TYR A 11 -3.53 6.44 13.09
C TYR A 11 -2.83 6.98 11.84
N ALA A 12 -3.31 6.65 10.65
CA ALA A 12 -2.73 7.14 9.41
C ALA A 12 -2.78 8.67 9.33
N ARG A 13 -3.90 9.30 9.72
CA ARG A 13 -4.01 10.76 9.79
C ARG A 13 -3.02 11.38 10.77
N ALA A 14 -2.91 10.83 11.99
CA ALA A 14 -1.97 11.34 12.98
C ALA A 14 -0.51 11.24 12.50
N ILE A 15 -0.14 10.11 11.86
CA ILE A 15 1.21 9.92 11.31
C ILE A 15 1.43 10.88 10.12
N PHE A 16 0.44 11.08 9.29
CA PHE A 16 0.48 12.01 8.17
C PHE A 16 0.70 13.45 8.66
N GLU A 17 -0.06 13.91 9.64
CA GLU A 17 0.08 15.24 10.25
C GLU A 17 1.48 15.44 10.84
N LEU A 18 1.97 14.44 11.60
CA LEU A 18 3.33 14.45 12.14
C LEU A 18 4.39 14.56 11.04
N GLY A 19 4.23 13.82 9.93
CA GLY A 19 5.15 13.88 8.79
C GLY A 19 5.12 15.23 8.08
N VAL A 20 3.95 15.85 7.98
CA VAL A 20 3.78 17.19 7.41
C VAL A 20 4.44 18.26 8.28
N GLU A 21 4.17 18.25 9.58
CA GLU A 21 4.71 19.22 10.54
C GLU A 21 6.24 19.14 10.64
N SER A 22 6.79 17.92 10.61
CA SER A 22 8.24 17.71 10.67
C SER A 22 8.96 17.87 9.32
N GLY A 23 8.23 18.06 8.21
CA GLY A 23 8.81 18.12 6.87
C GLY A 23 9.40 16.79 6.38
N THR A 24 9.07 15.67 7.02
CA THR A 24 9.65 14.34 6.75
C THR A 24 8.63 13.34 6.17
N LEU A 25 7.50 13.84 5.65
CA LEU A 25 6.38 12.99 5.23
C LEU A 25 6.80 11.87 4.26
N ALA A 26 7.55 12.20 3.20
CA ALA A 26 7.94 11.20 2.20
C ALA A 26 8.77 10.06 2.82
N ALA A 27 9.79 10.40 3.59
CA ALA A 27 10.62 9.41 4.27
C ALA A 27 9.81 8.59 5.29
N LEU A 28 8.91 9.23 6.05
CA LEU A 28 8.07 8.57 7.04
C LEU A 28 7.11 7.56 6.38
N VAL A 29 6.48 7.94 5.26
CA VAL A 29 5.60 7.08 4.47
C VAL A 29 6.36 5.85 3.96
N ASP A 30 7.54 6.05 3.35
CA ASP A 30 8.36 4.97 2.81
C ASP A 30 8.84 4.00 3.91
N GLN A 31 9.26 4.53 5.06
CA GLN A 31 9.72 3.73 6.19
C GLN A 31 8.59 2.92 6.83
N VAL A 32 7.41 3.53 7.02
CA VAL A 32 6.24 2.82 7.56
C VAL A 32 5.79 1.72 6.60
N ARG A 33 5.79 1.98 5.28
CA ARG A 33 5.47 0.98 4.26
C ARG A 33 6.46 -0.17 4.26
N SER A 34 7.77 0.12 4.31
CA SER A 34 8.81 -0.91 4.35
C SER A 34 8.68 -1.81 5.57
N PHE A 35 8.36 -1.23 6.73
CA PHE A 35 8.13 -2.02 7.93
C PHE A 35 6.84 -2.85 7.85
N ALA A 36 5.77 -2.29 7.26
CA ALA A 36 4.52 -3.01 7.06
C ALA A 36 4.73 -4.22 6.13
N ALA A 37 5.50 -4.08 5.05
CA ALA A 37 5.86 -5.17 4.16
C ALA A 37 6.66 -6.27 4.89
N ALA A 38 7.72 -5.90 5.63
CA ALA A 38 8.51 -6.86 6.41
C ALA A 38 7.66 -7.58 7.48
N TYR A 39 6.70 -6.87 8.08
CA TYR A 39 5.77 -7.44 9.04
C TYR A 39 4.78 -8.42 8.39
N GLU A 40 4.29 -8.14 7.19
CA GLU A 40 3.40 -9.04 6.43
C GLU A 40 4.14 -10.29 5.91
N GLU A 41 5.40 -10.16 5.51
CA GLU A 41 6.20 -11.26 4.97
C GLU A 41 6.67 -12.25 6.05
N SER A 42 7.00 -11.76 7.25
CA SER A 42 7.57 -12.59 8.31
C SER A 42 6.56 -13.01 9.37
N ALA A 43 6.14 -14.28 9.33
CA ALA A 43 5.30 -14.89 10.37
C ALA A 43 5.98 -14.89 11.75
N ASP A 44 7.28 -15.10 11.79
CA ASP A 44 8.07 -15.11 13.03
C ASP A 44 8.09 -13.72 13.66
N LEU A 45 8.29 -12.69 12.86
CA LEU A 45 8.24 -11.29 13.32
C LEU A 45 6.86 -10.96 13.92
N ARG A 46 5.78 -11.31 13.22
CA ARG A 46 4.43 -11.13 13.75
C ARG A 46 4.24 -11.87 15.06
N GLY A 47 4.62 -13.17 15.08
CA GLY A 47 4.49 -14.01 16.25
C GLY A 47 5.18 -13.44 17.49
N VAL A 48 6.38 -12.87 17.32
CA VAL A 48 7.12 -12.25 18.44
C VAL A 48 6.51 -10.91 18.84
N LEU A 49 6.18 -10.04 17.89
CA LEU A 49 5.70 -8.69 18.18
C LEU A 49 4.27 -8.66 18.74
N GLU A 50 3.44 -9.62 18.37
CA GLU A 50 2.06 -9.74 18.85
C GLU A 50 1.93 -10.58 20.13
N ASN A 51 2.92 -11.41 20.45
CA ASN A 51 2.86 -12.29 21.60
C ASN A 51 2.74 -11.50 22.93
N PRO A 52 1.67 -11.69 23.69
CA PRO A 52 1.47 -10.98 24.95
C PRO A 52 2.51 -11.33 26.02
N LEU A 53 3.16 -12.49 25.90
CA LEU A 53 4.18 -12.96 26.86
C LEU A 53 5.55 -12.30 26.63
N VAL A 54 5.79 -11.69 25.46
CA VAL A 54 7.04 -10.97 25.20
C VAL A 54 7.03 -9.63 25.92
N PRO A 55 8.00 -9.36 26.82
CA PRO A 55 8.08 -8.09 27.54
C PRO A 55 8.26 -6.90 26.59
N ASN A 56 7.72 -5.74 26.97
CA ASN A 56 7.83 -4.52 26.17
C ASN A 56 9.28 -4.11 25.88
N GLU A 57 10.20 -4.36 26.79
CA GLU A 57 11.63 -4.05 26.62
C GLU A 57 12.27 -4.92 25.51
N GLN A 58 11.94 -6.21 25.48
CA GLN A 58 12.43 -7.10 24.42
C GLN A 58 11.84 -6.70 23.06
N ARG A 59 10.57 -6.39 23.02
CA ARG A 59 9.88 -5.90 21.82
C ARG A 59 10.51 -4.60 21.31
N ASP A 60 10.84 -3.67 22.20
CA ASP A 60 11.52 -2.42 21.87
C ASP A 60 12.93 -2.64 21.31
N LYS A 61 13.69 -3.61 21.84
CA LYS A 61 15.00 -3.99 21.29
C LYS A 61 14.90 -4.54 19.86
N ILE A 62 13.94 -5.42 19.62
CA ILE A 62 13.69 -5.99 18.28
C ILE A 62 13.31 -4.87 17.30
N LEU A 63 12.43 -3.96 17.69
CA LEU A 63 12.01 -2.85 16.84
C LEU A 63 13.17 -1.90 16.50
N ARG A 64 14.08 -1.65 17.45
CA ARG A 64 15.29 -0.84 17.19
C ARG A 64 16.25 -1.54 16.22
N GLU A 65 16.44 -2.84 16.38
CA GLU A 65 17.29 -3.63 15.50
C GLU A 65 16.76 -3.60 14.04
N ILE A 66 15.46 -3.81 13.87
CA ILE A 66 14.81 -3.73 12.54
C ILE A 66 14.92 -2.30 11.99
N ALA A 67 14.65 -1.30 12.80
CA ALA A 67 14.73 0.10 12.41
C ALA A 67 16.15 0.49 11.96
N SER A 68 17.18 -0.03 12.64
CA SER A 68 18.59 0.16 12.24
C SER A 68 18.91 -0.49 10.90
N ARG A 69 18.35 -1.66 10.62
CA ARG A 69 18.55 -2.37 9.34
C ARG A 69 17.80 -1.72 8.17
N LEU A 70 16.67 -1.09 8.45
CA LEU A 70 15.83 -0.40 7.46
C LEU A 70 16.11 1.11 7.37
N ASP A 71 17.15 1.58 8.05
CA ASP A 71 17.56 3.00 8.11
C ASP A 71 16.40 3.95 8.50
N PHE A 72 15.70 3.59 9.58
CA PHE A 72 14.55 4.36 10.07
C PHE A 72 14.97 5.67 10.73
N GLY A 73 14.29 6.74 10.35
CA GLY A 73 14.34 7.98 11.10
C GLY A 73 13.62 7.90 12.46
N PRO A 74 13.88 8.84 13.36
CA PRO A 74 13.30 8.85 14.71
C PRO A 74 11.77 8.82 14.71
N SER A 75 11.12 9.51 13.78
CA SER A 75 9.65 9.57 13.67
C SER A 75 9.03 8.22 13.31
N ALA A 76 9.61 7.49 12.36
CA ALA A 76 9.12 6.16 11.99
C ALA A 76 9.32 5.16 13.12
N LEU A 77 10.51 5.14 13.76
CA LEU A 77 10.78 4.27 14.90
C LEU A 77 9.80 4.55 16.05
N ASN A 78 9.58 5.81 16.39
CA ASN A 78 8.65 6.18 17.46
C ASN A 78 7.21 5.77 17.12
N THR A 79 6.80 5.91 15.87
CA THR A 79 5.48 5.48 15.38
C THR A 79 5.29 3.98 15.58
N VAL A 80 6.22 3.16 15.13
CA VAL A 80 6.13 1.70 15.24
C VAL A 80 6.17 1.26 16.71
N ARG A 81 7.04 1.86 17.54
CA ARG A 81 7.09 1.61 18.98
C ARG A 81 5.78 1.97 19.68
N TYR A 82 5.17 3.08 19.31
CA TYR A 82 3.88 3.48 19.85
C TYR A 82 2.77 2.48 19.53
N LEU A 83 2.70 2.03 18.26
CA LEU A 83 1.76 1.00 17.82
C LEU A 83 1.98 -0.33 18.56
N ALA A 84 3.24 -0.72 18.74
CA ALA A 84 3.60 -1.93 19.48
C ALA A 84 3.14 -1.88 20.96
N ARG A 85 3.40 -0.75 21.64
CA ARG A 85 2.96 -0.53 23.04
C ARG A 85 1.45 -0.56 23.18
N ARG A 86 0.71 -0.08 22.18
CA ARG A 86 -0.76 -0.09 22.12
C ARG A 86 -1.34 -1.42 21.64
N ARG A 87 -0.48 -2.40 21.31
CA ARG A 87 -0.87 -3.69 20.72
C ARG A 87 -1.72 -3.52 19.45
N ARG A 88 -1.30 -2.59 18.58
CA ARG A 88 -1.97 -2.22 17.33
C ARG A 88 -1.14 -2.52 16.08
N LEU A 89 -0.07 -3.33 16.20
CA LEU A 89 0.75 -3.72 15.04
C LEU A 89 -0.02 -4.53 14.01
N ALA A 90 -1.00 -5.32 14.43
CA ALA A 90 -1.88 -6.04 13.48
C ALA A 90 -2.64 -5.12 12.50
N VAL A 91 -2.81 -3.83 12.83
CA VAL A 91 -3.48 -2.85 11.96
C VAL A 91 -2.46 -2.07 11.10
N LEU A 92 -1.16 -2.32 11.28
CA LEU A 92 -0.09 -1.58 10.58
C LEU A 92 -0.18 -1.64 9.05
N PRO A 93 -0.50 -2.78 8.41
CA PRO A 93 -0.66 -2.83 6.95
C PRO A 93 -1.78 -1.89 6.45
N ASP A 94 -2.89 -1.84 7.17
CA ASP A 94 -4.01 -0.93 6.83
C ASP A 94 -3.62 0.53 7.04
N ILE A 95 -2.86 0.82 8.11
CA ILE A 95 -2.32 2.16 8.39
C ILE A 95 -1.39 2.58 7.25
N ALA A 96 -0.47 1.72 6.82
CA ALA A 96 0.46 2.02 5.73
C ALA A 96 -0.28 2.32 4.43
N ARG A 97 -1.25 1.49 4.03
CA ARG A 97 -2.07 1.73 2.82
C ARG A 97 -2.82 3.05 2.89
N ARG A 98 -3.39 3.38 4.04
CA ARG A 98 -4.12 4.65 4.20
C ARG A 98 -3.18 5.85 4.22
N LEU A 99 -2.01 5.71 4.82
CA LEU A 99 -0.98 6.74 4.85
C LEU A 99 -0.44 7.05 3.44
N ASP A 100 -0.21 6.01 2.63
CA ASP A 100 0.12 6.16 1.20
C ASP A 100 -0.95 6.97 0.47
N SER A 101 -2.24 6.63 0.66
CA SER A 101 -3.36 7.35 0.05
C SER A 101 -3.40 8.84 0.43
N LEU A 102 -3.20 9.16 1.72
CA LEU A 102 -3.16 10.53 2.20
C LEU A 102 -1.97 11.32 1.63
N SER A 103 -0.83 10.66 1.49
CA SER A 103 0.36 11.25 0.86
C SER A 103 0.12 11.55 -0.62
N ASP A 104 -0.48 10.61 -1.34
CA ASP A 104 -0.84 10.76 -2.75
C ASP A 104 -1.86 11.88 -2.95
N GLU A 105 -2.91 11.93 -2.12
CA GLU A 105 -3.91 13.01 -2.12
C GLU A 105 -3.25 14.39 -1.96
N LYS A 106 -2.31 14.51 -1.03
CA LYS A 106 -1.56 15.78 -0.81
C LYS A 106 -0.70 16.17 -2.01
N GLN A 107 -0.10 15.18 -2.68
CA GLN A 107 0.75 15.40 -3.85
C GLN A 107 -0.03 15.59 -5.15
N GLY A 108 -1.36 15.43 -5.12
CA GLY A 108 -2.21 15.43 -6.31
C GLY A 108 -1.92 14.24 -7.23
N VAL A 109 -1.43 13.14 -6.68
CA VAL A 109 -1.14 11.90 -7.38
C VAL A 109 -2.32 10.94 -7.28
N VAL A 110 -2.58 10.19 -8.33
CA VAL A 110 -3.55 9.10 -8.35
C VAL A 110 -2.81 7.80 -8.63
N ARG A 111 -3.01 6.79 -7.79
CA ARG A 111 -2.47 5.44 -8.06
C ARG A 111 -3.44 4.66 -8.92
N ALA A 112 -2.89 4.02 -9.95
CA ALA A 112 -3.61 3.07 -10.77
C ALA A 112 -2.91 1.70 -10.69
N THR A 113 -3.65 0.68 -10.31
CA THR A 113 -3.16 -0.70 -10.34
C THR A 113 -3.30 -1.24 -11.75
N VAL A 114 -2.21 -1.72 -12.31
CA VAL A 114 -2.17 -2.33 -13.65
C VAL A 114 -1.81 -3.79 -13.52
N THR A 115 -2.76 -4.66 -13.82
CA THR A 115 -2.55 -6.12 -13.80
C THR A 115 -2.46 -6.64 -15.23
N SER A 116 -1.40 -7.36 -15.55
CA SER A 116 -1.17 -7.96 -16.88
C SER A 116 -0.86 -9.45 -16.75
N ALA A 117 -1.22 -10.22 -17.79
CA ALA A 117 -0.91 -11.66 -17.85
C ALA A 117 0.59 -11.93 -17.95
N THR A 118 1.33 -11.06 -18.63
CA THR A 118 2.78 -11.16 -18.88
C THR A 118 3.44 -9.80 -18.65
N PRO A 119 4.76 -9.76 -18.44
CA PRO A 119 5.49 -8.50 -18.36
C PRO A 119 5.30 -7.69 -19.65
N LEU A 120 5.00 -6.40 -19.52
CA LEU A 120 4.85 -5.48 -20.64
C LEU A 120 6.08 -4.58 -20.75
N ALA A 121 6.31 -4.04 -21.96
CA ALA A 121 7.41 -3.11 -22.19
C ALA A 121 7.23 -1.80 -21.38
N GLU A 122 8.32 -1.21 -20.93
CA GLU A 122 8.30 0.05 -20.16
C GLU A 122 7.59 1.18 -20.93
N SER A 123 7.77 1.23 -22.24
CA SER A 123 7.10 2.20 -23.11
C SER A 123 5.57 2.09 -23.12
N PHE A 124 5.04 0.90 -22.82
CA PHE A 124 3.59 0.70 -22.66
C PHE A 124 3.12 1.36 -21.35
N TYR A 125 3.81 1.11 -20.25
CA TYR A 125 3.45 1.69 -18.95
C TYR A 125 3.54 3.22 -18.98
N GLN A 126 4.55 3.78 -19.63
CA GLN A 126 4.69 5.24 -19.79
C GLN A 126 3.49 5.84 -20.55
N ARG A 127 3.13 5.28 -21.71
CA ARG A 127 1.97 5.75 -22.48
C ARG A 127 0.66 5.59 -21.72
N LEU A 128 0.50 4.48 -20.99
CA LEU A 128 -0.69 4.27 -20.17
C LEU A 128 -0.80 5.30 -19.07
N ALA A 129 0.30 5.60 -18.38
CA ALA A 129 0.33 6.63 -17.33
C ALA A 129 -0.04 8.01 -17.88
N GLU A 130 0.48 8.40 -19.05
CA GLU A 130 0.16 9.66 -19.72
C GLU A 130 -1.32 9.76 -20.13
N GLN A 131 -1.87 8.71 -20.70
CA GLN A 131 -3.28 8.65 -21.08
C GLN A 131 -4.21 8.74 -19.86
N LEU A 132 -3.88 8.03 -18.80
CA LEU A 132 -4.63 8.08 -17.54
C LEU A 132 -4.49 9.44 -16.88
N ALA A 133 -3.31 10.05 -16.89
CA ALA A 133 -3.09 11.40 -16.36
C ALA A 133 -3.93 12.44 -17.09
N THR A 134 -4.06 12.32 -18.41
CA THR A 134 -4.93 13.19 -19.22
C THR A 134 -6.41 13.02 -18.86
N LEU A 135 -6.84 11.77 -18.61
CA LEU A 135 -8.23 11.45 -18.25
C LEU A 135 -8.61 11.97 -16.85
N VAL A 136 -7.73 11.83 -15.86
CA VAL A 136 -8.01 12.21 -14.47
C VAL A 136 -7.58 13.64 -14.13
N GLY A 137 -6.82 14.30 -15.01
CA GLY A 137 -6.30 15.66 -14.76
C GLY A 137 -5.26 15.72 -13.62
N LYS A 138 -4.64 14.59 -13.25
CA LYS A 138 -3.68 14.47 -12.17
C LYS A 138 -2.52 13.57 -12.57
N LYS A 139 -1.38 13.68 -11.87
CA LYS A 139 -0.26 12.75 -12.06
C LYS A 139 -0.69 11.34 -11.69
N VAL A 140 -0.41 10.36 -12.55
CA VAL A 140 -0.72 8.95 -12.30
C VAL A 140 0.55 8.16 -12.03
N VAL A 141 0.55 7.38 -10.97
CA VAL A 141 1.59 6.39 -10.65
C VAL A 141 0.99 5.00 -10.83
N LEU A 142 1.72 4.13 -11.55
CA LEU A 142 1.26 2.78 -11.85
C LEU A 142 1.87 1.76 -10.90
N ASP A 143 1.03 1.06 -10.15
CA ASP A 143 1.39 -0.15 -9.40
C ASP A 143 1.19 -1.37 -10.30
N ARG A 144 2.28 -2.10 -10.57
CA ARG A 144 2.31 -3.18 -11.57
C ARG A 144 2.17 -4.53 -10.90
N HIS A 145 1.20 -5.30 -11.36
CA HIS A 145 0.96 -6.67 -10.92
C HIS A 145 0.94 -7.62 -12.09
N GLN A 146 1.29 -8.87 -11.84
CA GLN A 146 1.17 -9.95 -12.83
C GLN A 146 0.16 -10.97 -12.34
N ASP A 147 -0.76 -11.34 -13.20
CA ASP A 147 -1.74 -12.40 -12.96
C ASP A 147 -1.90 -13.25 -14.22
N PRO A 148 -1.24 -14.42 -14.26
CA PRO A 148 -1.35 -15.33 -15.40
C PRO A 148 -2.79 -15.81 -15.68
N SER A 149 -3.71 -15.70 -14.70
CA SER A 149 -5.11 -16.10 -14.89
C SER A 149 -5.88 -15.22 -15.87
N LEU A 150 -5.35 -14.05 -16.23
CA LEU A 150 -5.94 -13.15 -17.23
C LEU A 150 -5.83 -13.65 -18.68
N ILE A 151 -5.07 -14.73 -18.92
CA ILE A 151 -4.79 -15.32 -20.23
C ILE A 151 -4.01 -14.35 -21.13
N ALA A 152 -4.57 -13.15 -21.40
CA ALA A 152 -3.91 -12.05 -22.10
C ALA A 152 -4.65 -10.72 -21.84
N GLY A 153 -3.95 -9.60 -22.06
CA GLY A 153 -4.50 -8.25 -21.91
C GLY A 153 -4.10 -7.58 -20.58
N VAL A 154 -4.74 -6.46 -20.31
CA VAL A 154 -4.44 -5.59 -19.15
C VAL A 154 -5.72 -5.17 -18.46
N VAL A 155 -5.75 -5.30 -17.15
CA VAL A 155 -6.77 -4.73 -16.29
C VAL A 155 -6.17 -3.53 -15.55
N THR A 156 -6.80 -2.38 -15.69
CA THR A 156 -6.37 -1.14 -15.01
C THR A 156 -7.44 -0.71 -14.03
N ARG A 157 -7.07 -0.52 -12.77
CA ARG A 157 -7.96 -0.05 -11.71
C ARG A 157 -7.48 1.31 -11.19
N ILE A 158 -8.38 2.29 -11.16
CA ILE A 158 -8.14 3.63 -10.62
C ILE A 158 -9.22 3.93 -9.58
N GLY A 159 -8.87 3.91 -8.29
CA GLY A 159 -9.86 3.99 -7.23
C GLY A 159 -10.92 2.90 -7.37
N ASP A 160 -12.20 3.30 -7.49
CA ASP A 160 -13.32 2.37 -7.66
C ASP A 160 -13.62 2.01 -9.13
N ASN A 161 -12.96 2.70 -10.08
CA ASN A 161 -13.15 2.45 -11.51
C ASN A 161 -12.19 1.39 -12.02
N THR A 162 -12.72 0.36 -12.69
CA THR A 162 -11.94 -0.69 -13.33
C THR A 162 -12.15 -0.65 -14.84
N ILE A 163 -11.06 -0.55 -15.59
CA ILE A 163 -11.02 -0.64 -17.03
C ILE A 163 -10.45 -2.02 -17.37
N ASP A 164 -11.31 -2.94 -17.78
CA ASP A 164 -10.94 -4.31 -18.14
C ASP A 164 -10.72 -4.43 -19.64
N GLY A 165 -9.45 -4.48 -20.04
CA GLY A 165 -9.00 -4.76 -21.41
C GLY A 165 -8.52 -6.19 -21.62
N SER A 166 -8.78 -7.11 -20.69
CA SER A 166 -8.37 -8.51 -20.81
C SER A 166 -9.18 -9.28 -21.87
N VAL A 167 -8.56 -10.32 -22.44
CA VAL A 167 -9.25 -11.25 -23.34
C VAL A 167 -10.36 -12.00 -22.61
N ARG A 168 -10.13 -12.35 -21.35
CA ARG A 168 -11.14 -13.00 -20.51
C ARG A 168 -12.38 -12.13 -20.34
N GLY A 169 -12.25 -10.86 -19.97
CA GLY A 169 -13.37 -9.94 -19.83
C GLY A 169 -14.13 -9.71 -21.14
N ARG A 170 -13.42 -9.73 -22.30
CA ARG A 170 -14.07 -9.65 -23.62
C ARG A 170 -14.86 -10.91 -23.96
N LEU A 171 -14.36 -12.09 -23.62
CA LEU A 171 -15.07 -13.37 -23.83
C LEU A 171 -16.31 -13.46 -22.94
N GLU A 172 -16.22 -13.14 -21.67
CA GLU A 172 -17.35 -13.11 -20.73
C GLU A 172 -18.45 -12.11 -21.18
N ASN A 173 -18.04 -10.95 -21.71
CA ASN A 173 -18.97 -9.97 -22.27
C ASN A 173 -19.64 -10.46 -23.57
N LEU A 174 -18.93 -11.19 -24.42
CA LEU A 174 -19.48 -11.80 -25.62
C LEU A 174 -20.48 -12.92 -25.28
N GLU A 175 -20.12 -13.80 -24.35
CA GLU A 175 -21.01 -14.86 -23.89
C GLU A 175 -22.32 -14.28 -23.33
N ARG A 176 -22.24 -13.24 -22.50
CA ARG A 176 -23.41 -12.55 -21.95
C ARG A 176 -24.29 -11.93 -23.04
N LYS A 177 -23.70 -11.38 -24.10
CA LYS A 177 -24.44 -10.80 -25.24
C LYS A 177 -25.08 -11.85 -26.15
N LEU A 178 -24.54 -13.08 -26.17
CA LEU A 178 -25.10 -14.18 -26.98
C LEU A 178 -26.22 -14.92 -26.25
N LEU A 179 -26.29 -14.81 -24.92
CA LEU A 179 -27.29 -15.43 -24.05
C LEU A 179 -28.46 -14.48 -23.69
N SER A 180 -28.39 -13.22 -24.10
CA SER A 180 -29.43 -12.20 -23.92
C SER A 180 -30.19 -11.96 -25.21
#